data_2409fee820a48f75391bc0a714f5d2b1
#
_entry.id   2409fee820a48f75391bc0a714f5d2b1
#
_cell.length_a   1.000
_cell.length_b   1.000
_cell.length_c   1.000
_cell.angle_alpha   90.00
_cell.angle_beta   90.00
_cell.angle_gamma   90.00
#
_symmetry.space_group_name_H-M   'P 1'
#
loop_
_entity.id
_entity.type
_entity.pdbx_description
1 polymer ?
#
loop_
_entity_poly.entity_id
_entity_poly.type
_entity_poly.pdbx_seq_one_letter_code
_entity_poly.pdbx_strand_id
1 'polypeptide(L)'
;MSIVVTGATGHLGRLVVEHLLADGVPADQVVATGRRTERLADLAERGVRVAAVDYAAPETLDAALAGADTVLLVSGSEVGQRVAQHTAVIDAAVRAGVGRLVYTSAPKADTSALVLAPEHKATEEVLRASGLTFTILRNGWYTENYLGDLQQARETGEIVAAVGEGRVASAPRDDFAAAAAVVLRTEGHDGAVYELAGDHAWGYDELAAAATEVLGRPVVYRAVTSEERHAGLVAVGLDEGTAGFVVALDENTRDGLLADSDGTLARLIGRPTTPLVDALRAALAA
;
A
#
# COMPACT_ATOMS: atom_id res chain seq x y z
N MET A 1 -15.51 6.17 -19.75
CA MET A 1 -14.31 6.52 -18.93
C MET A 1 -13.43 5.29 -18.87
N SER A 2 -12.15 5.40 -19.22
CA SER A 2 -11.19 4.28 -19.17
C SER A 2 -10.26 4.45 -17.97
N ILE A 3 -10.22 3.47 -17.07
CA ILE A 3 -9.41 3.48 -15.85
C ILE A 3 -8.30 2.44 -16.00
N VAL A 4 -7.04 2.86 -15.97
CA VAL A 4 -5.90 1.96 -15.95
C VAL A 4 -5.40 1.81 -14.52
N VAL A 5 -5.36 0.57 -14.02
CA VAL A 5 -4.82 0.23 -12.70
C VAL A 5 -3.47 -0.46 -12.92
N THR A 6 -2.39 0.22 -12.55
CA THR A 6 -1.05 -0.38 -12.61
C THR A 6 -0.82 -1.28 -11.41
N GLY A 7 0.12 -2.22 -11.51
CA GLY A 7 0.43 -3.14 -10.42
C GLY A 7 -0.73 -4.05 -10.00
N ALA A 8 -1.71 -4.30 -10.88
CA ALA A 8 -2.88 -5.14 -10.59
C ALA A 8 -2.54 -6.62 -10.34
N THR A 9 -1.33 -7.06 -10.68
CA THR A 9 -0.83 -8.40 -10.32
C THR A 9 -0.35 -8.50 -8.85
N GLY A 10 -0.30 -7.36 -8.16
CA GLY A 10 0.00 -7.26 -6.73
C GLY A 10 -1.28 -7.14 -5.89
N HIS A 11 -1.11 -7.19 -4.56
CA HIS A 11 -2.25 -7.23 -3.63
C HIS A 11 -3.15 -5.98 -3.72
N LEU A 12 -2.59 -4.77 -3.62
CA LEU A 12 -3.38 -3.54 -3.60
C LEU A 12 -4.07 -3.30 -4.95
N GLY A 13 -3.32 -3.35 -6.06
CA GLY A 13 -3.86 -3.06 -7.37
C GLY A 13 -4.98 -4.02 -7.77
N ARG A 14 -4.88 -5.31 -7.39
CA ARG A 14 -5.95 -6.29 -7.59
C ARG A 14 -7.21 -5.92 -6.84
N LEU A 15 -7.10 -5.61 -5.55
CA LEU A 15 -8.24 -5.19 -4.73
C LEU A 15 -8.91 -3.93 -5.28
N VAL A 16 -8.15 -2.98 -5.82
CA VAL A 16 -8.74 -1.79 -6.46
C VAL A 16 -9.60 -2.18 -7.68
N VAL A 17 -9.11 -3.10 -8.53
CA VAL A 17 -9.91 -3.59 -9.66
C VAL A 17 -11.20 -4.27 -9.17
N GLU A 18 -11.10 -5.11 -8.12
CA GLU A 18 -12.27 -5.78 -7.54
C GLU A 18 -13.31 -4.77 -7.00
N HIS A 19 -12.86 -3.73 -6.28
CA HIS A 19 -13.76 -2.67 -5.80
C HIS A 19 -14.40 -1.89 -6.94
N LEU A 20 -13.63 -1.52 -7.99
CA LEU A 20 -14.19 -0.85 -9.16
C LEU A 20 -15.34 -1.66 -9.80
N LEU A 21 -15.13 -2.97 -9.96
CA LEU A 21 -16.14 -3.86 -10.51
C LEU A 21 -17.34 -4.03 -9.58
N ALA A 22 -17.11 -4.17 -8.28
CA ALA A 22 -18.16 -4.29 -7.27
C ALA A 22 -19.02 -3.03 -7.17
N ASP A 23 -18.41 -1.86 -7.38
CA ASP A 23 -19.07 -0.55 -7.40
C ASP A 23 -19.75 -0.23 -8.75
N GLY A 24 -19.79 -1.21 -9.67
CA GLY A 24 -20.53 -1.12 -10.92
C GLY A 24 -19.81 -0.44 -12.08
N VAL A 25 -18.49 -0.23 -12.00
CA VAL A 25 -17.71 0.22 -13.16
C VAL A 25 -17.71 -0.90 -14.21
N PRO A 26 -18.13 -0.63 -15.47
CA PRO A 26 -18.12 -1.65 -16.51
C PRO A 26 -16.73 -2.25 -16.72
N ALA A 27 -16.64 -3.56 -16.77
CA ALA A 27 -15.36 -4.29 -16.83
C ALA A 27 -14.50 -3.89 -18.04
N ASP A 28 -15.12 -3.60 -19.18
CA ASP A 28 -14.45 -3.14 -20.40
C ASP A 28 -13.88 -1.72 -20.30
N GLN A 29 -14.26 -0.96 -19.28
CA GLN A 29 -13.68 0.34 -18.94
C GLN A 29 -12.47 0.25 -18.00
N VAL A 30 -12.17 -0.92 -17.44
CA VAL A 30 -11.05 -1.15 -16.54
C VAL A 30 -9.93 -1.88 -17.30
N VAL A 31 -8.71 -1.36 -17.16
CA VAL A 31 -7.49 -2.00 -17.66
C VAL A 31 -6.61 -2.37 -16.48
N ALA A 32 -6.48 -3.65 -16.20
CA ALA A 32 -5.61 -4.19 -15.17
C ALA A 32 -4.22 -4.48 -15.75
N THR A 33 -3.16 -3.90 -15.17
CA THR A 33 -1.82 -4.09 -15.71
C THR A 33 -0.82 -4.64 -14.69
N GLY A 34 0.22 -5.29 -15.20
CA GLY A 34 1.34 -5.78 -14.39
C GLY A 34 2.27 -6.69 -15.18
N ARG A 35 3.37 -7.10 -14.56
CA ARG A 35 4.40 -7.92 -15.23
C ARG A 35 3.95 -9.35 -15.53
N ARG A 36 3.11 -9.94 -14.66
CA ARG A 36 2.65 -11.34 -14.73
C ARG A 36 1.15 -11.40 -15.00
N THR A 37 0.78 -11.16 -16.24
CA THR A 37 -0.63 -11.05 -16.67
C THR A 37 -1.43 -12.35 -16.50
N GLU A 38 -0.78 -13.51 -16.44
CA GLU A 38 -1.41 -14.78 -16.13
C GLU A 38 -2.13 -14.79 -14.78
N ARG A 39 -1.69 -13.94 -13.84
CA ARG A 39 -2.36 -13.74 -12.54
C ARG A 39 -3.68 -12.97 -12.61
N LEU A 40 -3.99 -12.41 -13.78
CA LEU A 40 -5.19 -11.63 -14.04
C LEU A 40 -6.19 -12.35 -14.96
N ALA A 41 -5.97 -13.65 -15.20
CA ALA A 41 -6.80 -14.43 -16.14
C ALA A 41 -8.28 -14.43 -15.74
N ASP A 42 -8.58 -14.56 -14.46
CA ASP A 42 -9.93 -14.52 -13.91
C ASP A 42 -10.61 -13.14 -14.06
N LEU A 43 -9.84 -12.05 -13.98
CA LEU A 43 -10.35 -10.70 -14.29
C LEU A 43 -10.63 -10.54 -15.78
N ALA A 44 -9.77 -11.11 -16.64
CA ALA A 44 -9.99 -11.11 -18.09
C ALA A 44 -11.26 -11.90 -18.46
N GLU A 45 -11.53 -13.04 -17.82
CA GLU A 45 -12.78 -13.81 -18.00
C GLU A 45 -14.03 -13.00 -17.61
N ARG A 46 -13.90 -12.05 -16.69
CA ARG A 46 -14.97 -11.12 -16.28
C ARG A 46 -15.08 -9.88 -17.20
N GLY A 47 -14.28 -9.81 -18.26
CA GLY A 47 -14.32 -8.73 -19.26
C GLY A 47 -13.39 -7.56 -18.98
N VAL A 48 -12.53 -7.62 -17.94
CA VAL A 48 -11.49 -6.62 -17.68
C VAL A 48 -10.41 -6.72 -18.76
N ARG A 49 -9.99 -5.59 -19.30
CA ARG A 49 -8.86 -5.55 -20.23
C ARG A 49 -7.56 -5.78 -19.47
N VAL A 50 -6.70 -6.65 -19.97
CA VAL A 50 -5.42 -6.97 -19.33
C VAL A 50 -4.27 -6.58 -20.24
N ALA A 51 -3.25 -5.88 -19.71
CA ALA A 51 -2.06 -5.51 -20.45
C ALA A 51 -0.78 -5.76 -19.65
N ALA A 52 0.26 -6.24 -20.33
CA ALA A 52 1.58 -6.40 -19.71
C ALA A 52 2.25 -5.02 -19.58
N VAL A 53 2.66 -4.69 -18.35
CA VAL A 53 3.39 -3.45 -18.04
C VAL A 53 4.53 -3.77 -17.09
N ASP A 54 5.71 -3.28 -17.45
CA ASP A 54 6.87 -3.23 -16.57
C ASP A 54 7.36 -1.77 -16.50
N TYR A 55 7.45 -1.22 -15.30
CA TYR A 55 7.92 0.15 -15.10
C TYR A 55 9.38 0.36 -15.53
N ALA A 56 10.17 -0.71 -15.57
CA ALA A 56 11.54 -0.70 -16.09
C ALA A 56 11.62 -0.80 -17.61
N ALA A 57 10.49 -1.04 -18.30
CA ALA A 57 10.38 -1.15 -19.76
C ALA A 57 9.35 -0.13 -20.29
N PRO A 58 9.76 1.15 -20.51
CA PRO A 58 8.84 2.25 -20.82
C PRO A 58 7.98 2.01 -22.07
N GLU A 59 8.45 1.23 -23.04
CA GLU A 59 7.70 0.87 -24.26
C GLU A 59 6.42 0.09 -23.96
N THR A 60 6.35 -0.61 -22.81
CA THR A 60 5.13 -1.33 -22.39
C THR A 60 4.05 -0.39 -21.88
N LEU A 61 4.45 0.80 -21.38
CA LEU A 61 3.57 1.79 -20.80
C LEU A 61 2.74 2.53 -21.85
N ASP A 62 3.36 2.93 -22.96
CA ASP A 62 2.68 3.75 -23.98
C ASP A 62 1.45 3.03 -24.55
N ALA A 63 1.57 1.72 -24.83
CA ALA A 63 0.46 0.93 -25.35
C ALA A 63 -0.66 0.73 -24.29
N ALA A 64 -0.28 0.54 -23.01
CA ALA A 64 -1.22 0.30 -21.94
C ALA A 64 -1.99 1.55 -21.52
N LEU A 65 -1.38 2.74 -21.64
CA LEU A 65 -1.98 4.01 -21.25
C LEU A 65 -2.71 4.72 -22.39
N ALA A 66 -2.62 4.22 -23.62
CA ALA A 66 -3.28 4.82 -24.77
C ALA A 66 -4.81 4.90 -24.59
N GLY A 67 -5.36 6.14 -24.63
CA GLY A 67 -6.77 6.41 -24.45
C GLY A 67 -7.29 6.23 -23.01
N ALA A 68 -6.41 6.22 -22.02
CA ALA A 68 -6.79 6.22 -20.62
C ALA A 68 -7.27 7.61 -20.17
N ASP A 69 -8.45 7.68 -19.56
CA ASP A 69 -8.93 8.90 -18.90
C ASP A 69 -8.26 9.10 -17.54
N THR A 70 -8.14 8.01 -16.77
CA THR A 70 -7.55 8.02 -15.43
C THR A 70 -6.59 6.85 -15.26
N VAL A 71 -5.46 7.10 -14.62
CA VAL A 71 -4.44 6.09 -14.28
C VAL A 71 -4.23 6.04 -12.78
N LEU A 72 -4.27 4.85 -12.19
CA LEU A 72 -3.74 4.61 -10.85
C LEU A 72 -2.30 4.11 -10.97
N LEU A 73 -1.36 4.91 -10.49
CA LEU A 73 0.02 4.49 -10.28
C LEU A 73 0.13 3.87 -8.87
N VAL A 74 0.08 2.54 -8.80
CA VAL A 74 0.40 1.80 -7.58
C VAL A 74 1.92 1.80 -7.40
N SER A 75 2.39 2.25 -6.24
CA SER A 75 3.83 2.37 -5.99
C SER A 75 4.56 1.02 -6.08
N GLY A 76 5.73 1.05 -6.73
CA GLY A 76 6.63 -0.09 -6.80
C GLY A 76 7.26 -0.40 -5.44
N SER A 77 7.66 -1.67 -5.22
CA SER A 77 8.31 -2.13 -3.99
C SER A 77 9.84 -2.16 -4.06
N GLU A 78 10.42 -1.83 -5.20
CA GLU A 78 11.87 -1.91 -5.44
C GLU A 78 12.55 -0.63 -4.94
N VAL A 79 13.05 -0.67 -3.70
CA VAL A 79 13.79 0.45 -3.09
C VAL A 79 15.03 0.77 -3.93
N GLY A 80 15.29 2.06 -4.15
CA GLY A 80 16.38 2.55 -5.01
C GLY A 80 16.02 2.64 -6.50
N GLN A 81 14.95 1.96 -6.95
CA GLN A 81 14.47 2.02 -8.35
C GLN A 81 13.16 2.79 -8.49
N ARG A 82 12.45 3.02 -7.40
CA ARG A 82 11.08 3.55 -7.38
C ARG A 82 10.96 4.87 -8.13
N VAL A 83 11.83 5.83 -7.89
CA VAL A 83 11.75 7.16 -8.52
C VAL A 83 11.86 7.06 -10.04
N ALA A 84 12.84 6.33 -10.56
CA ALA A 84 13.03 6.14 -12.00
C ALA A 84 11.83 5.42 -12.65
N GLN A 85 11.35 4.35 -12.01
CA GLN A 85 10.20 3.58 -12.47
C GLN A 85 8.91 4.42 -12.47
N HIS A 86 8.66 5.19 -11.41
CA HIS A 86 7.47 6.04 -11.34
C HIS A 86 7.55 7.20 -12.34
N THR A 87 8.73 7.79 -12.52
CA THR A 87 8.93 8.83 -13.55
C THR A 87 8.58 8.29 -14.94
N ALA A 88 9.00 7.07 -15.29
CA ALA A 88 8.64 6.47 -16.56
C ALA A 88 7.12 6.34 -16.77
N VAL A 89 6.37 5.98 -15.71
CA VAL A 89 4.89 5.91 -15.77
C VAL A 89 4.28 7.30 -15.91
N ILE A 90 4.76 8.30 -15.15
CA ILE A 90 4.27 9.68 -15.22
C ILE A 90 4.52 10.26 -16.62
N ASP A 91 5.72 10.09 -17.17
CA ASP A 91 6.07 10.55 -18.52
C ASP A 91 5.22 9.88 -19.59
N ALA A 92 4.95 8.58 -19.46
CA ALA A 92 4.06 7.86 -20.37
C ALA A 92 2.62 8.38 -20.28
N ALA A 93 2.14 8.69 -19.07
CA ALA A 93 0.82 9.29 -18.86
C ALA A 93 0.71 10.69 -19.51
N VAL A 94 1.77 11.51 -19.41
CA VAL A 94 1.85 12.80 -20.10
C VAL A 94 1.77 12.60 -21.63
N ARG A 95 2.58 11.69 -22.19
CA ARG A 95 2.57 11.41 -23.64
C ARG A 95 1.23 10.89 -24.14
N ALA A 96 0.57 10.07 -23.32
CA ALA A 96 -0.76 9.51 -23.65
C ALA A 96 -1.91 10.53 -23.50
N GLY A 97 -1.66 11.70 -22.92
CA GLY A 97 -2.68 12.71 -22.66
C GLY A 97 -3.70 12.29 -21.61
N VAL A 98 -3.25 11.52 -20.59
CA VAL A 98 -4.11 11.06 -19.47
C VAL A 98 -4.72 12.25 -18.78
N GLY A 99 -6.04 12.21 -18.53
CA GLY A 99 -6.78 13.29 -17.89
C GLY A 99 -6.42 13.46 -16.41
N ARG A 100 -6.20 12.33 -15.67
CA ARG A 100 -5.84 12.37 -14.25
C ARG A 100 -4.97 11.19 -13.86
N LEU A 101 -3.93 11.43 -13.05
CA LEU A 101 -3.11 10.39 -12.44
C LEU A 101 -3.33 10.36 -10.92
N VAL A 102 -3.72 9.20 -10.40
CA VAL A 102 -3.84 8.93 -8.96
C VAL A 102 -2.60 8.14 -8.53
N TYR A 103 -1.91 8.58 -7.48
CA TYR A 103 -0.68 7.96 -7.01
C TYR A 103 -0.80 7.45 -5.58
N THR A 104 -0.38 6.22 -5.31
CA THR A 104 -0.28 5.69 -3.94
C THR A 104 1.08 6.03 -3.34
N SER A 105 1.11 7.01 -2.44
CA SER A 105 2.28 7.52 -1.74
C SER A 105 2.39 6.95 -0.32
N ALA A 106 3.29 7.53 0.50
CA ALA A 106 3.47 7.20 1.91
C ALA A 106 3.03 8.35 2.83
N PRO A 107 2.72 8.07 4.11
CA PRO A 107 2.28 9.08 5.06
C PRO A 107 3.25 10.26 5.15
N LYS A 108 2.71 11.49 5.05
CA LYS A 108 3.47 12.74 5.17
C LYS A 108 4.78 12.73 4.38
N ALA A 109 4.76 12.19 3.15
CA ALA A 109 5.96 11.95 2.34
C ALA A 109 6.86 13.19 2.17
N ASP A 110 6.28 14.39 2.22
CA ASP A 110 6.97 15.67 2.10
C ASP A 110 7.75 16.08 3.36
N THR A 111 7.34 15.62 4.54
CA THR A 111 7.86 16.08 5.84
C THR A 111 8.30 14.96 6.79
N SER A 112 7.88 13.72 6.54
CA SER A 112 8.13 12.59 7.43
C SER A 112 9.60 12.13 7.39
N ALA A 113 10.13 11.73 8.55
CA ALA A 113 11.39 11.01 8.68
C ALA A 113 11.26 9.50 8.40
N LEU A 114 10.07 9.02 8.00
CA LEU A 114 9.83 7.62 7.64
C LEU A 114 10.84 7.17 6.57
N VAL A 115 11.51 6.04 6.79
CA VAL A 115 12.56 5.53 5.89
C VAL A 115 12.11 5.38 4.42
N LEU A 116 10.81 5.21 4.18
CA LEU A 116 10.22 5.14 2.84
C LEU A 116 9.91 6.51 2.22
N ALA A 117 9.81 7.59 3.02
CA ALA A 117 9.33 8.89 2.58
C ALA A 117 10.17 9.53 1.46
N PRO A 118 11.51 9.46 1.43
CA PRO A 118 12.32 10.16 0.44
C PRO A 118 11.96 9.83 -1.01
N GLU A 119 11.77 8.56 -1.36
CA GLU A 119 11.43 8.15 -2.73
C GLU A 119 9.98 8.52 -3.09
N HIS A 120 9.06 8.48 -2.11
CA HIS A 120 7.69 8.91 -2.31
C HIS A 120 7.61 10.43 -2.52
N LYS A 121 8.35 11.20 -1.70
CA LYS A 121 8.49 12.66 -1.87
C LYS A 121 9.00 13.01 -3.27
N ALA A 122 10.09 12.39 -3.71
CA ALA A 122 10.65 12.63 -5.03
C ALA A 122 9.64 12.29 -6.15
N THR A 123 8.88 11.20 -6.01
CA THR A 123 7.81 10.87 -6.96
C THR A 123 6.69 11.91 -6.95
N GLU A 124 6.24 12.39 -5.77
CA GLU A 124 5.25 13.46 -5.67
C GLU A 124 5.73 14.75 -6.34
N GLU A 125 7.01 15.10 -6.19
CA GLU A 125 7.62 16.26 -6.84
C GLU A 125 7.61 16.12 -8.37
N VAL A 126 7.98 14.96 -8.91
CA VAL A 126 7.90 14.68 -10.36
C VAL A 126 6.46 14.78 -10.85
N LEU A 127 5.50 14.18 -10.13
CA LEU A 127 4.08 14.23 -10.49
C LEU A 127 3.54 15.65 -10.50
N ARG A 128 3.84 16.45 -9.48
CA ARG A 128 3.43 17.86 -9.40
C ARG A 128 4.02 18.71 -10.52
N ALA A 129 5.23 18.41 -10.96
CA ALA A 129 5.92 19.11 -12.06
C ALA A 129 5.46 18.65 -13.45
N SER A 130 4.76 17.52 -13.58
CA SER A 130 4.40 16.91 -14.87
C SER A 130 3.33 17.68 -15.67
N GLY A 131 2.56 18.55 -15.02
CA GLY A 131 1.40 19.23 -15.61
C GLY A 131 0.12 18.38 -15.67
N LEU A 132 0.15 17.12 -15.25
CA LEU A 132 -1.05 16.29 -15.14
C LEU A 132 -1.96 16.77 -14.00
N THR A 133 -3.25 16.64 -14.17
CA THR A 133 -4.17 16.63 -13.03
C THR A 133 -3.85 15.41 -12.20
N PHE A 134 -3.70 15.58 -10.88
CA PHE A 134 -3.31 14.47 -10.01
C PHE A 134 -4.18 14.38 -8.75
N THR A 135 -4.14 13.20 -8.14
CA THR A 135 -4.57 12.96 -6.75
C THR A 135 -3.51 12.09 -6.07
N ILE A 136 -3.13 12.42 -4.85
CA ILE A 136 -2.15 11.66 -4.08
C ILE A 136 -2.84 10.99 -2.90
N LEU A 137 -2.71 9.65 -2.83
CA LEU A 137 -3.19 8.82 -1.73
C LEU A 137 -1.98 8.42 -0.88
N ARG A 138 -1.73 9.10 0.21
CA ARG A 138 -0.66 8.78 1.16
C ARG A 138 -1.15 7.67 2.07
N ASN A 139 -1.01 6.43 1.58
CA ASN A 139 -1.44 5.24 2.30
C ASN A 139 -0.57 5.03 3.54
N GLY A 140 -1.22 4.87 4.68
CA GLY A 140 -0.62 4.47 5.93
C GLY A 140 -0.14 3.01 5.93
N TRP A 141 0.00 2.43 7.10
CA TRP A 141 0.56 1.10 7.25
C TRP A 141 -0.48 0.00 7.01
N TYR A 142 -0.12 -1.02 6.25
CA TYR A 142 -1.01 -2.14 5.96
C TYR A 142 -0.99 -3.16 7.09
N THR A 143 -2.17 -3.58 7.56
CA THR A 143 -2.29 -4.60 8.62
C THR A 143 -1.67 -5.94 8.21
N GLU A 144 -1.68 -6.28 6.94
CA GLU A 144 -1.07 -7.51 6.41
C GLU A 144 0.46 -7.54 6.51
N ASN A 145 1.11 -6.41 6.80
CA ASN A 145 2.55 -6.40 7.04
C ASN A 145 2.94 -7.19 8.30
N TYR A 146 2.00 -7.42 9.21
CA TYR A 146 2.19 -8.20 10.45
C TYR A 146 1.97 -9.71 10.29
N LEU A 147 1.66 -10.21 9.08
CA LEU A 147 1.47 -11.65 8.86
C LEU A 147 2.72 -12.48 9.21
N GLY A 148 3.92 -11.94 8.96
CA GLY A 148 5.17 -12.59 9.35
C GLY A 148 5.30 -12.71 10.87
N ASP A 149 4.95 -11.66 11.62
CA ASP A 149 4.95 -11.67 13.09
C ASP A 149 3.92 -12.66 13.64
N LEU A 150 2.73 -12.76 13.03
CA LEU A 150 1.72 -13.74 13.41
C LEU A 150 2.18 -15.19 13.14
N GLN A 151 2.86 -15.44 12.01
CA GLN A 151 3.43 -16.76 11.72
C GLN A 151 4.48 -17.15 12.75
N GLN A 152 5.38 -16.23 13.09
CA GLN A 152 6.36 -16.45 14.16
C GLN A 152 5.68 -16.67 15.50
N ALA A 153 4.69 -15.84 15.87
CA ALA A 153 3.95 -15.95 17.11
C ALA A 153 3.16 -17.27 17.21
N ARG A 154 2.71 -17.84 16.10
CA ARG A 154 2.07 -19.17 16.07
C ARG A 154 3.02 -20.27 16.57
N GLU A 155 4.32 -20.12 16.36
CA GLU A 155 5.32 -21.09 16.79
C GLU A 155 5.87 -20.77 18.19
N THR A 156 6.22 -19.51 18.41
CA THR A 156 6.96 -19.07 19.61
C THR A 156 6.07 -18.60 20.77
N GLY A 157 4.87 -18.11 20.48
CA GLY A 157 4.02 -17.39 21.44
C GLY A 157 4.45 -15.94 21.67
N GLU A 158 5.38 -15.40 20.84
CA GLU A 158 5.91 -14.05 21.03
C GLU A 158 5.89 -13.25 19.72
N ILE A 159 5.56 -11.95 19.86
CA ILE A 159 5.86 -10.91 18.86
C ILE A 159 7.04 -10.12 19.39
N VAL A 160 8.14 -10.07 18.64
CA VAL A 160 9.38 -9.41 19.06
C VAL A 160 9.62 -8.18 18.19
N ALA A 161 9.74 -6.98 18.79
CA ALA A 161 10.00 -5.77 18.03
C ALA A 161 10.72 -4.70 18.90
N ALA A 162 11.38 -3.74 18.24
CA ALA A 162 12.11 -2.64 18.89
C ALA A 162 11.30 -1.33 18.89
N VAL A 163 9.98 -1.43 19.00
CA VAL A 163 9.05 -0.29 18.87
C VAL A 163 8.70 0.40 20.19
N GLY A 164 9.09 -0.19 21.34
CA GLY A 164 8.72 0.35 22.68
C GLY A 164 7.20 0.56 22.80
N GLU A 165 6.80 1.79 23.17
CA GLU A 165 5.40 2.23 23.30
C GLU A 165 4.81 2.79 21.99
N GLY A 166 5.51 2.63 20.85
CA GLY A 166 5.09 3.13 19.54
C GLY A 166 3.74 2.57 19.12
N ARG A 167 3.00 3.38 18.37
CA ARG A 167 1.65 3.03 17.93
C ARG A 167 1.55 3.08 16.40
N VAL A 168 0.59 2.31 15.85
CA VAL A 168 0.36 2.23 14.40
C VAL A 168 -1.13 2.35 14.11
N ALA A 169 -1.51 3.30 13.27
CA ALA A 169 -2.86 3.43 12.74
C ALA A 169 -2.98 2.63 11.42
N SER A 170 -2.88 1.30 11.50
CA SER A 170 -2.98 0.45 10.31
C SER A 170 -4.42 0.22 9.88
N ALA A 171 -4.59 -0.07 8.60
CA ALA A 171 -5.81 -0.63 8.02
C ALA A 171 -5.44 -1.73 7.02
N PRO A 172 -6.35 -2.67 6.67
CA PRO A 172 -6.08 -3.66 5.63
C PRO A 172 -5.99 -3.00 4.26
N ARG A 173 -5.26 -3.62 3.35
CA ARG A 173 -5.15 -3.18 1.95
C ARG A 173 -6.52 -3.01 1.29
N ASP A 174 -7.51 -3.76 1.71
CA ASP A 174 -8.88 -3.68 1.21
C ASP A 174 -9.50 -2.29 1.45
N ASP A 175 -9.33 -1.71 2.64
CA ASP A 175 -9.82 -0.37 2.96
C ASP A 175 -9.13 0.71 2.10
N PHE A 176 -7.81 0.61 1.90
CA PHE A 176 -7.08 1.53 1.02
C PHE A 176 -7.48 1.36 -0.44
N ALA A 177 -7.75 0.13 -0.88
CA ALA A 177 -8.23 -0.16 -2.22
C ALA A 177 -9.63 0.40 -2.46
N ALA A 178 -10.53 0.28 -1.47
CA ALA A 178 -11.85 0.89 -1.52
C ALA A 178 -11.76 2.42 -1.66
N ALA A 179 -10.89 3.07 -0.89
CA ALA A 179 -10.67 4.52 -1.01
C ALA A 179 -10.11 4.91 -2.40
N ALA A 180 -9.16 4.14 -2.92
CA ALA A 180 -8.64 4.36 -4.27
C ALA A 180 -9.73 4.20 -5.33
N ALA A 181 -10.59 3.18 -5.22
CA ALA A 181 -11.72 2.97 -6.13
C ALA A 181 -12.73 4.15 -6.09
N VAL A 182 -13.04 4.67 -4.90
CA VAL A 182 -13.88 5.88 -4.76
C VAL A 182 -13.26 7.04 -5.51
N VAL A 183 -11.98 7.35 -5.26
CA VAL A 183 -11.27 8.46 -5.91
C VAL A 183 -11.20 8.29 -7.42
N LEU A 184 -11.03 7.07 -7.92
CA LEU A 184 -10.94 6.80 -9.36
C LEU A 184 -12.26 7.03 -10.10
N ARG A 185 -13.41 6.72 -9.48
CA ARG A 185 -14.73 6.74 -10.12
C ARG A 185 -15.57 8.00 -9.83
N THR A 186 -15.11 8.86 -8.92
CA THR A 186 -15.84 10.07 -8.53
C THR A 186 -15.06 11.34 -8.87
N GLU A 187 -15.76 12.45 -8.88
CA GLU A 187 -15.21 13.80 -9.12
C GLU A 187 -14.86 14.50 -7.81
N GLY A 188 -14.16 15.64 -7.90
CA GLY A 188 -13.83 16.48 -6.75
C GLY A 188 -12.52 16.12 -6.05
N HIS A 189 -11.68 15.30 -6.67
CA HIS A 189 -10.40 14.86 -6.10
C HIS A 189 -9.16 15.50 -6.76
N ASP A 190 -9.37 16.41 -7.72
CA ASP A 190 -8.29 17.03 -8.50
C ASP A 190 -7.37 17.88 -7.58
N GLY A 191 -6.08 17.65 -7.65
CA GLY A 191 -5.06 18.31 -6.83
C GLY A 191 -5.07 17.89 -5.36
N ALA A 192 -5.97 16.99 -4.94
CA ALA A 192 -6.08 16.57 -3.55
C ALA A 192 -4.92 15.67 -3.12
N VAL A 193 -4.54 15.80 -1.84
CA VAL A 193 -3.62 14.91 -1.14
C VAL A 193 -4.35 14.38 0.08
N TYR A 194 -4.52 13.08 0.18
CA TYR A 194 -5.21 12.42 1.27
C TYR A 194 -4.23 11.63 2.14
N GLU A 195 -4.19 11.94 3.43
CA GLU A 195 -3.53 11.11 4.44
C GLU A 195 -4.50 9.99 4.85
N LEU A 196 -4.16 8.76 4.54
CA LEU A 196 -5.03 7.61 4.74
C LEU A 196 -4.45 6.69 5.83
N ALA A 197 -5.18 6.49 6.90
CA ALA A 197 -4.80 5.64 8.02
C ALA A 197 -6.03 5.00 8.68
N GLY A 198 -5.82 3.93 9.43
CA GLY A 198 -6.87 3.31 10.24
C GLY A 198 -7.40 4.25 11.33
N ASP A 199 -8.63 4.05 11.76
CA ASP A 199 -9.29 4.91 12.75
C ASP A 199 -8.67 4.80 14.15
N HIS A 200 -8.01 3.67 14.45
CA HIS A 200 -7.41 3.38 15.73
C HIS A 200 -5.91 3.17 15.63
N ALA A 201 -5.13 3.96 16.37
CA ALA A 201 -3.70 3.74 16.52
C ALA A 201 -3.47 2.78 17.71
N TRP A 202 -3.11 1.55 17.43
CA TRP A 202 -2.88 0.47 18.39
C TRP A 202 -1.39 0.30 18.71
N GLY A 203 -1.09 -0.18 19.93
CA GLY A 203 0.26 -0.55 20.38
C GLY A 203 0.52 -2.06 20.23
N TYR A 204 1.76 -2.48 20.43
CA TYR A 204 2.13 -3.89 20.22
C TYR A 204 1.55 -4.85 21.25
N ASP A 205 1.16 -4.38 22.44
CA ASP A 205 0.36 -5.18 23.37
C ASP A 205 -1.05 -5.47 22.81
N GLU A 206 -1.65 -4.49 22.14
CA GLU A 206 -2.93 -4.66 21.47
C GLU A 206 -2.79 -5.61 20.26
N LEU A 207 -1.66 -5.55 19.51
CA LEU A 207 -1.35 -6.51 18.45
C LEU A 207 -1.21 -7.93 19.00
N ALA A 208 -0.52 -8.11 20.12
CA ALA A 208 -0.36 -9.42 20.80
C ALA A 208 -1.70 -9.96 21.30
N ALA A 209 -2.56 -9.10 21.84
CA ALA A 209 -3.92 -9.47 22.23
C ALA A 209 -4.77 -9.91 21.02
N ALA A 210 -4.71 -9.16 19.92
CA ALA A 210 -5.38 -9.52 18.68
C ALA A 210 -4.84 -10.84 18.10
N ALA A 211 -3.52 -11.04 18.11
CA ALA A 211 -2.89 -12.29 17.70
C ALA A 211 -3.33 -13.47 18.57
N THR A 212 -3.46 -13.27 19.88
CA THR A 212 -3.99 -14.29 20.83
C THR A 212 -5.39 -14.73 20.42
N GLU A 213 -6.27 -13.79 20.09
CA GLU A 213 -7.64 -14.09 19.67
C GLU A 213 -7.66 -14.85 18.34
N VAL A 214 -6.91 -14.38 17.33
CA VAL A 214 -6.95 -14.94 15.99
C VAL A 214 -6.25 -16.30 15.90
N LEU A 215 -5.16 -16.50 16.67
CA LEU A 215 -4.43 -17.77 16.68
C LEU A 215 -4.99 -18.79 17.68
N GLY A 216 -5.87 -18.37 18.59
CA GLY A 216 -6.46 -19.24 19.63
C GLY A 216 -5.45 -19.75 20.66
N ARG A 217 -4.34 -19.03 20.86
CA ARG A 217 -3.28 -19.36 21.82
C ARG A 217 -2.67 -18.08 22.41
N PRO A 218 -2.13 -18.11 23.63
CA PRO A 218 -1.49 -16.94 24.23
C PRO A 218 -0.32 -16.45 23.38
N VAL A 219 -0.30 -15.14 23.11
CA VAL A 219 0.79 -14.40 22.45
C VAL A 219 1.12 -13.19 23.31
N VAL A 220 2.40 -12.91 23.50
CA VAL A 220 2.88 -11.75 24.24
C VAL A 220 3.79 -10.89 23.36
N TYR A 221 3.77 -9.59 23.60
CA TYR A 221 4.75 -8.68 23.04
C TYR A 221 6.03 -8.70 23.87
N ARG A 222 7.17 -8.92 23.23
CA ARG A 222 8.48 -8.83 23.83
C ARG A 222 9.26 -7.66 23.24
N ALA A 223 9.31 -6.55 23.97
CA ALA A 223 10.12 -5.41 23.61
C ALA A 223 11.60 -5.75 23.71
N VAL A 224 12.36 -5.34 22.70
CA VAL A 224 13.83 -5.52 22.63
C VAL A 224 14.48 -4.20 22.18
N THR A 225 15.82 -4.10 22.33
CA THR A 225 16.58 -2.98 21.74
C THR A 225 16.71 -3.13 20.23
N SER A 226 17.08 -2.05 19.53
CA SER A 226 17.35 -2.09 18.10
C SER A 226 18.47 -3.07 17.76
N GLU A 227 19.51 -3.15 18.59
CA GLU A 227 20.65 -4.07 18.43
C GLU A 227 20.22 -5.53 18.59
N GLU A 228 19.41 -5.84 19.62
CA GLU A 228 18.87 -7.19 19.85
C GLU A 228 17.92 -7.59 18.71
N ARG A 229 17.07 -6.65 18.22
CA ARG A 229 16.18 -6.89 17.08
C ARG A 229 16.99 -7.23 15.84
N HIS A 230 18.01 -6.42 15.51
CA HIS A 230 18.87 -6.63 14.35
C HIS A 230 19.57 -8.00 14.44
N ALA A 231 20.22 -8.31 15.56
CA ALA A 231 20.89 -9.58 15.77
C ALA A 231 19.93 -10.77 15.62
N GLY A 232 18.71 -10.66 16.17
CA GLY A 232 17.67 -11.69 16.05
C GLY A 232 17.25 -11.93 14.60
N LEU A 233 17.07 -10.87 13.81
CA LEU A 233 16.70 -10.97 12.38
C LEU A 233 17.80 -11.63 11.55
N VAL A 234 19.06 -11.25 11.78
CA VAL A 234 20.21 -11.90 11.10
C VAL A 234 20.32 -13.36 11.50
N ALA A 235 20.10 -13.69 12.77
CA ALA A 235 20.16 -15.08 13.26
C ALA A 235 19.10 -16.00 12.63
N VAL A 236 17.95 -15.45 12.21
CA VAL A 236 16.92 -16.22 11.48
C VAL A 236 17.09 -16.17 9.95
N GLY A 237 18.22 -15.61 9.47
CA GLY A 237 18.64 -15.72 8.06
C GLY A 237 18.36 -14.50 7.18
N LEU A 238 17.95 -13.36 7.74
CA LEU A 238 17.88 -12.13 6.96
C LEU A 238 19.29 -11.59 6.70
N ASP A 239 19.51 -11.03 5.51
CA ASP A 239 20.73 -10.29 5.24
C ASP A 239 20.78 -8.98 6.05
N GLU A 240 21.99 -8.44 6.27
CA GLU A 240 22.24 -7.24 7.07
C GLU A 240 21.41 -6.02 6.63
N GLY A 241 21.26 -5.82 5.32
CA GLY A 241 20.51 -4.68 4.76
C GLY A 241 19.02 -4.80 5.05
N THR A 242 18.45 -5.98 4.84
CA THR A 242 17.04 -6.26 5.15
C THR A 242 16.77 -6.18 6.65
N ALA A 243 17.66 -6.74 7.49
CA ALA A 243 17.54 -6.62 8.95
C ALA A 243 17.59 -5.16 9.40
N GLY A 244 18.53 -4.37 8.88
CA GLY A 244 18.63 -2.93 9.15
C GLY A 244 17.40 -2.15 8.73
N PHE A 245 16.81 -2.49 7.59
CA PHE A 245 15.57 -1.86 7.12
C PHE A 245 14.36 -2.16 8.04
N VAL A 246 14.22 -3.41 8.51
CA VAL A 246 13.17 -3.77 9.47
C VAL A 246 13.34 -3.01 10.79
N VAL A 247 14.57 -2.91 11.30
CA VAL A 247 14.87 -2.14 12.51
C VAL A 247 14.54 -0.66 12.33
N ALA A 248 14.86 -0.07 11.18
CA ALA A 248 14.50 1.31 10.88
C ALA A 248 12.97 1.54 10.88
N LEU A 249 12.18 0.56 10.41
CA LEU A 249 10.71 0.60 10.51
C LEU A 249 10.22 0.49 11.95
N ASP A 250 10.83 -0.35 12.78
CA ASP A 250 10.53 -0.43 14.21
C ASP A 250 10.82 0.93 14.90
N GLU A 251 11.94 1.57 14.57
CA GLU A 251 12.30 2.90 15.07
C GLU A 251 11.33 3.98 14.59
N ASN A 252 10.93 3.96 13.33
CA ASN A 252 9.91 4.88 12.82
C ASN A 252 8.57 4.71 13.55
N THR A 253 8.22 3.48 13.91
CA THR A 253 7.02 3.19 14.72
C THR A 253 7.19 3.73 16.13
N ARG A 254 8.34 3.50 16.78
CA ARG A 254 8.67 4.03 18.11
C ARG A 254 8.59 5.55 18.15
N ASP A 255 9.04 6.21 17.10
CA ASP A 255 9.04 7.66 16.95
C ASP A 255 7.66 8.24 16.57
N GLY A 256 6.62 7.39 16.47
CA GLY A 256 5.22 7.78 16.24
C GLY A 256 4.89 8.14 14.78
N LEU A 257 5.76 7.85 13.82
CA LEU A 257 5.58 8.26 12.42
C LEU A 257 4.43 7.53 11.71
N LEU A 258 3.86 6.48 12.32
CA LEU A 258 2.76 5.67 11.78
C LEU A 258 1.48 5.76 12.62
N ALA A 259 1.43 6.64 13.63
CA ALA A 259 0.32 6.69 14.59
C ALA A 259 -0.81 7.66 14.20
N ASP A 260 -0.54 8.60 13.29
CA ASP A 260 -1.49 9.66 12.97
C ASP A 260 -2.66 9.16 12.14
N SER A 261 -3.86 9.58 12.54
CA SER A 261 -5.10 9.37 11.80
C SER A 261 -6.03 10.57 11.98
N ASP A 262 -6.65 11.01 10.91
CA ASP A 262 -7.64 12.09 10.90
C ASP A 262 -9.03 11.63 10.45
N GLY A 263 -9.22 10.31 10.27
CA GLY A 263 -10.45 9.69 9.82
C GLY A 263 -10.74 9.88 8.32
N THR A 264 -9.77 10.34 7.53
CA THR A 264 -9.97 10.56 6.08
C THR A 264 -10.27 9.26 5.35
N LEU A 265 -9.61 8.15 5.70
CA LEU A 265 -9.88 6.85 5.10
C LEU A 265 -11.33 6.42 5.31
N ALA A 266 -11.82 6.46 6.56
CA ALA A 266 -13.21 6.11 6.88
C ALA A 266 -14.23 7.03 6.16
N ARG A 267 -13.94 8.33 6.06
CA ARG A 267 -14.81 9.27 5.32
C ARG A 267 -14.89 8.93 3.84
N LEU A 268 -13.76 8.57 3.19
CA LEU A 268 -13.74 8.22 1.77
C LEU A 268 -14.50 6.93 1.49
N ILE A 269 -14.31 5.89 2.33
CA ILE A 269 -14.98 4.60 2.13
C ILE A 269 -16.40 4.55 2.68
N GLY A 270 -16.86 5.60 3.39
CA GLY A 270 -18.24 5.73 3.90
C GLY A 270 -18.57 4.80 5.07
N ARG A 271 -17.55 4.22 5.72
CA ARG A 271 -17.67 3.35 6.90
C ARG A 271 -16.42 3.45 7.78
N PRO A 272 -16.48 3.01 9.06
CA PRO A 272 -15.28 2.83 9.87
C PRO A 272 -14.28 1.90 9.16
N THR A 273 -12.99 2.12 9.41
CA THR A 273 -11.94 1.20 8.95
C THR A 273 -12.06 -0.15 9.64
N THR A 274 -11.64 -1.20 8.96
CA THR A 274 -11.73 -2.57 9.47
C THR A 274 -10.90 -2.72 10.74
N PRO A 275 -11.48 -3.20 11.86
CA PRO A 275 -10.75 -3.40 13.11
C PRO A 275 -9.56 -4.35 12.95
N LEU A 276 -8.50 -4.14 13.76
CA LEU A 276 -7.26 -4.91 13.71
C LEU A 276 -7.50 -6.44 13.71
N VAL A 277 -8.31 -6.93 14.65
CA VAL A 277 -8.59 -8.37 14.79
C VAL A 277 -9.23 -8.95 13.54
N ASP A 278 -10.21 -8.23 12.97
CA ASP A 278 -10.93 -8.70 11.79
C ASP A 278 -10.02 -8.66 10.54
N ALA A 279 -9.19 -7.63 10.42
CA ALA A 279 -8.19 -7.51 9.36
C ALA A 279 -7.16 -8.66 9.42
N LEU A 280 -6.62 -8.96 10.62
CA LEU A 280 -5.68 -10.08 10.81
C LEU A 280 -6.34 -11.43 10.52
N ARG A 281 -7.59 -11.63 10.96
CA ARG A 281 -8.34 -12.85 10.69
C ARG A 281 -8.55 -13.07 9.19
N ALA A 282 -8.96 -12.02 8.47
CA ALA A 282 -9.13 -12.08 7.02
C ALA A 282 -7.81 -12.36 6.31
N ALA A 283 -6.73 -11.70 6.72
CA ALA A 283 -5.41 -11.87 6.11
C ALA A 283 -4.79 -13.26 6.30
N LEU A 284 -5.13 -13.95 7.42
CA LEU A 284 -4.68 -15.34 7.65
C LEU A 284 -5.51 -16.38 6.88
N ALA A 285 -6.69 -16.00 6.40
CA ALA A 285 -7.57 -16.90 5.63
C ALA A 285 -7.34 -16.81 4.11
N ALA A 286 -6.63 -15.78 3.63
CA ALA A 286 -6.36 -15.51 2.23
C ALA A 286 -5.12 -16.25 1.72
#